data_bbabff02ecd6cb9550ff0fb34e76e35e
#
_entry.id   bbabff02ecd6cb9550ff0fb34e76e35e
#
_cell.length_a   1.000
_cell.length_b   1.000
_cell.length_c   1.000
_cell.angle_alpha   90.00
_cell.angle_beta   90.00
_cell.angle_gamma   90.00
#
_symmetry.space_group_name_H-M   'P 1'
#
loop_
_entity.id
_entity.type
_entity.pdbx_description
1 polymer ?
#
loop_
_entity_poly.entity_id
_entity_poly.type
_entity_poly.pdbx_seq_one_letter_code
_entity_poly.pdbx_strand_id
1 'polypeptide(L)'
;MSVSTEQRSKGPPVAFTDAAVIDAFRRIPDHLARDAVLMARGRLLDVDCLLGPTVQPFHVAIRAGAIVDITPAPVLMRSSRFSYLASPQAWAAYWQPMPPAGWHDLLSLTKRGEATLSGDLHPFIAHLQYFKDVLALPRRHGFGGAA
;
A
#
# COMPACT_ATOMS: atom_id res chain seq x y z
N MET A 1 -10.68 -3.30 33.65
CA MET A 1 -10.55 -4.29 32.62
C MET A 1 -10.32 -3.67 31.29
N SER A 2 -9.33 -4.07 30.67
CA SER A 2 -8.96 -3.43 29.42
C SER A 2 -9.27 -4.27 28.19
N VAL A 3 -10.03 -5.32 28.35
CA VAL A 3 -10.29 -6.23 27.27
C VAL A 3 -10.95 -5.52 26.09
N SER A 4 -11.95 -4.71 26.36
CA SER A 4 -12.65 -4.03 25.27
C SER A 4 -11.75 -3.04 24.58
N THR A 5 -10.81 -2.44 25.30
CA THR A 5 -9.86 -1.53 24.70
C THR A 5 -8.96 -2.26 23.71
N GLU A 6 -8.49 -3.43 24.08
CA GLU A 6 -7.66 -4.20 23.19
C GLU A 6 -8.42 -4.60 21.95
N GLN A 7 -9.66 -4.98 22.08
CA GLN A 7 -10.44 -5.38 20.93
C GLN A 7 -10.68 -4.23 19.99
N ARG A 8 -10.89 -3.04 20.53
CA ARG A 8 -11.11 -1.88 19.69
C ARG A 8 -9.87 -1.49 18.90
N SER A 9 -8.71 -1.65 19.52
CA SER A 9 -7.47 -1.23 18.86
C SER A 9 -7.01 -2.22 17.81
N LYS A 10 -7.51 -3.44 17.87
CA LYS A 10 -7.10 -4.45 16.91
C LYS A 10 -8.02 -4.42 15.71
N GLY A 11 -7.47 -4.67 14.59
CA GLY A 11 -8.28 -4.92 13.45
C GLY A 11 -8.92 -6.29 13.56
N PRO A 12 -9.71 -6.65 12.56
CA PRO A 12 -10.27 -7.99 12.48
C PRO A 12 -9.16 -9.02 12.38
N PRO A 13 -9.40 -10.23 12.84
CA PRO A 13 -8.40 -11.28 12.71
C PRO A 13 -8.14 -11.58 11.24
N VAL A 14 -6.93 -11.28 10.81
CA VAL A 14 -6.48 -11.53 9.45
C VAL A 14 -5.16 -12.28 9.57
N ALA A 15 -5.11 -13.47 9.00
CA ALA A 15 -3.89 -14.27 9.04
C ALA A 15 -2.88 -13.68 8.07
N PHE A 16 -1.67 -13.42 8.55
CA PHE A 16 -0.60 -12.93 7.71
C PHE A 16 0.74 -13.11 8.40
N THR A 17 1.81 -13.03 7.62
CA THR A 17 3.14 -12.87 8.16
C THR A 17 3.73 -11.62 7.54
N ASP A 18 4.69 -11.01 8.22
CA ASP A 18 5.36 -9.84 7.67
C ASP A 18 6.00 -10.18 6.32
N ALA A 19 6.62 -11.35 6.25
CA ALA A 19 7.29 -11.77 5.01
C ALA A 19 6.30 -11.90 3.85
N ALA A 20 5.10 -12.41 4.10
CA ALA A 20 4.09 -12.53 3.06
C ALA A 20 3.61 -11.15 2.58
N VAL A 21 3.46 -10.21 3.49
CA VAL A 21 3.06 -8.85 3.13
C VAL A 21 4.15 -8.18 2.31
N ILE A 22 5.41 -8.30 2.74
CA ILE A 22 6.54 -7.72 2.02
C ILE A 22 6.64 -8.32 0.62
N ASP A 23 6.50 -9.65 0.49
CA ASP A 23 6.59 -10.31 -0.79
C ASP A 23 5.46 -9.89 -1.72
N ALA A 24 4.25 -9.81 -1.20
CA ALA A 24 3.11 -9.37 -1.99
C ALA A 24 3.30 -7.94 -2.49
N PHE A 25 3.84 -7.06 -1.63
CA PHE A 25 4.08 -5.69 -2.04
C PHE A 25 5.12 -5.63 -3.16
N ARG A 26 6.14 -6.45 -3.06
CA ARG A 26 7.22 -6.48 -4.04
C ARG A 26 6.73 -6.93 -5.42
N ARG A 27 5.62 -7.66 -5.49
CA ARG A 27 5.04 -8.13 -6.74
C ARG A 27 4.10 -7.14 -7.41
N ILE A 28 3.77 -6.05 -6.74
CA ILE A 28 2.85 -5.06 -7.31
C ILE A 28 3.31 -4.57 -8.69
N PRO A 29 4.60 -4.25 -8.92
CA PRO A 29 5.01 -3.80 -10.25
C PRO A 29 4.69 -4.80 -11.36
N ASP A 30 4.86 -6.09 -11.10
CA ASP A 30 4.58 -7.12 -12.10
C ASP A 30 3.08 -7.20 -12.41
N HIS A 31 2.25 -7.11 -11.38
CA HIS A 31 0.80 -7.09 -11.58
C HIS A 31 0.37 -5.85 -12.36
N LEU A 32 0.95 -4.71 -12.02
CA LEU A 32 0.63 -3.45 -12.71
C LEU A 32 1.04 -3.52 -14.18
N ALA A 33 2.17 -4.11 -14.47
CA ALA A 33 2.66 -4.20 -15.85
C ALA A 33 1.71 -4.98 -16.75
N ARG A 34 0.85 -5.80 -16.17
CA ARG A 34 -0.14 -6.58 -16.93
C ARG A 34 -1.51 -5.93 -16.97
N ASP A 35 -1.63 -4.72 -16.41
CA ASP A 35 -2.91 -4.02 -16.33
C ASP A 35 -2.80 -2.69 -17.07
N ALA A 36 -2.97 -2.74 -18.39
CA ALA A 36 -2.80 -1.56 -19.21
C ALA A 36 -3.83 -0.48 -18.90
N VAL A 37 -5.03 -0.87 -18.50
CA VAL A 37 -6.07 0.10 -18.16
C VAL A 37 -5.69 0.87 -16.92
N LEU A 38 -5.18 0.18 -15.92
CA LEU A 38 -4.77 0.83 -14.67
C LEU A 38 -3.55 1.72 -14.91
N MET A 39 -2.56 1.26 -15.68
CA MET A 39 -1.41 2.11 -16.02
C MET A 39 -1.85 3.37 -16.74
N ALA A 40 -2.82 3.26 -17.63
CA ALA A 40 -3.30 4.41 -18.38
C ALA A 40 -3.93 5.47 -17.48
N ARG A 41 -4.52 5.07 -16.37
CA ARG A 41 -5.08 6.03 -15.41
C ARG A 41 -4.01 6.89 -14.78
N GLY A 42 -2.79 6.39 -14.69
CA GLY A 42 -1.68 7.15 -14.14
C GLY A 42 -0.73 7.69 -15.18
N ARG A 43 -1.12 7.76 -16.45
CA ARG A 43 -0.22 8.11 -17.53
C ARG A 43 0.44 9.48 -17.39
N LEU A 44 -0.16 10.37 -16.60
CA LEU A 44 0.39 11.69 -16.35
C LEU A 44 1.18 11.76 -15.06
N LEU A 45 1.35 10.65 -14.36
CA LEU A 45 2.01 10.62 -13.06
C LEU A 45 3.45 10.17 -13.22
N ASP A 46 4.38 11.04 -12.82
CA ASP A 46 5.79 10.73 -12.68
C ASP A 46 6.19 11.16 -11.29
N VAL A 47 6.59 10.22 -10.44
CA VAL A 47 6.92 10.55 -9.08
C VAL A 47 7.80 9.47 -8.46
N ASP A 48 8.69 9.90 -7.57
CA ASP A 48 9.44 9.01 -6.69
C ASP A 48 8.82 9.09 -5.30
N CYS A 49 8.44 7.97 -4.75
CA CYS A 49 7.77 7.94 -3.45
C CYS A 49 8.25 6.76 -2.62
N LEU A 50 7.92 6.81 -1.34
CA LEU A 50 8.23 5.73 -0.41
C LEU A 50 6.90 5.09 0.00
N LEU A 51 6.74 3.82 -0.29
CA LEU A 51 5.50 3.11 -0.05
C LEU A 51 5.79 1.78 0.63
N GLY A 52 4.82 1.26 1.33
CA GLY A 52 4.88 -0.13 1.76
C GLY A 52 4.63 -0.36 3.23
N PRO A 53 4.96 -1.58 3.68
CA PRO A 53 4.83 -1.91 5.09
C PRO A 53 5.86 -1.15 5.92
N THR A 54 5.46 -0.77 7.13
CA THR A 54 6.37 -0.05 8.03
C THR A 54 7.61 -0.88 8.37
N VAL A 55 7.49 -2.19 8.35
CA VAL A 55 8.63 -3.08 8.67
C VAL A 55 9.64 -3.17 7.52
N GLN A 56 9.22 -2.87 6.31
CA GLN A 56 10.11 -2.82 5.16
C GLN A 56 9.51 -1.91 4.08
N PRO A 57 9.80 -0.61 4.14
CA PRO A 57 9.36 0.31 3.08
C PRO A 57 10.15 0.12 1.80
N PHE A 58 9.60 0.62 0.70
CA PHE A 58 10.24 0.56 -0.59
C PHE A 58 10.27 1.92 -1.25
N HIS A 59 11.40 2.24 -1.87
CA HIS A 59 11.47 3.36 -2.79
C HIS A 59 10.85 2.90 -4.11
N VAL A 60 9.87 3.66 -4.59
CA VAL A 60 9.10 3.32 -5.77
C VAL A 60 9.20 4.46 -6.76
N ALA A 61 9.63 4.17 -7.98
CA ALA A 61 9.68 5.15 -9.05
C ALA A 61 8.57 4.87 -10.03
N ILE A 62 7.70 5.85 -10.21
CA ILE A 62 6.55 5.75 -11.12
C ILE A 62 6.80 6.68 -12.30
N ARG A 63 6.63 6.17 -13.52
CA ARG A 63 6.79 6.97 -14.75
C ARG A 63 5.63 6.62 -15.68
N ALA A 64 4.84 7.63 -16.03
CA ALA A 64 3.67 7.46 -16.88
C ALA A 64 2.76 6.34 -16.39
N GLY A 65 2.62 6.22 -15.08
CA GLY A 65 1.73 5.25 -14.47
C GLY A 65 2.30 3.85 -14.31
N ALA A 66 3.51 3.60 -14.77
CA ALA A 66 4.16 2.30 -14.59
C ALA A 66 5.17 2.40 -13.44
N ILE A 67 5.29 1.34 -12.65
CA ILE A 67 6.35 1.27 -11.65
C ILE A 67 7.59 0.74 -12.33
N VAL A 68 8.57 1.63 -12.51
CA VAL A 68 9.80 1.28 -13.23
C VAL A 68 10.92 0.85 -12.29
N ASP A 69 10.78 1.09 -11.01
CA ASP A 69 11.75 0.64 -10.02
C ASP A 69 11.08 0.48 -8.67
N ILE A 70 11.44 -0.57 -7.96
CA ILE A 70 11.05 -0.78 -6.58
C ILE A 70 12.27 -1.33 -5.84
N THR A 71 12.72 -0.61 -4.83
CA THR A 71 13.96 -0.93 -4.12
C THR A 71 13.72 -0.86 -2.62
N PRO A 72 14.13 -1.88 -1.86
CA PRO A 72 13.97 -1.82 -0.41
C PRO A 72 14.68 -0.61 0.19
N ALA A 73 14.00 0.12 1.05
CA ALA A 73 14.58 1.25 1.77
C ALA A 73 15.28 0.75 3.03
N PRO A 74 16.25 1.49 3.54
CA PRO A 74 16.71 2.79 3.04
C PRO A 74 17.72 2.67 1.92
N VAL A 75 17.78 3.70 1.07
CA VAL A 75 18.81 3.82 0.05
C VAL A 75 19.52 5.14 0.27
N LEU A 76 20.83 5.11 0.39
CA LEU A 76 21.61 6.29 0.68
C LEU A 76 21.38 7.36 -0.38
N MET A 77 21.11 8.58 0.09
CA MET A 77 20.96 9.78 -0.75
C MET A 77 19.79 9.69 -1.75
N ARG A 78 18.87 8.78 -1.55
CA ARG A 78 17.68 8.71 -2.36
C ARG A 78 16.52 9.39 -1.64
N SER A 79 15.87 10.34 -2.29
CA SER A 79 14.76 11.08 -1.71
C SER A 79 13.43 10.65 -2.33
N SER A 80 12.36 10.95 -1.62
CA SER A 80 11.01 10.64 -2.07
C SER A 80 10.15 11.87 -1.92
N ARG A 81 9.24 12.07 -2.86
CA ARG A 81 8.33 13.20 -2.87
C ARG A 81 7.35 13.13 -1.71
N PHE A 82 6.83 11.96 -1.47
CA PHE A 82 5.94 11.69 -0.36
C PHE A 82 6.12 10.25 0.09
N SER A 83 5.51 9.92 1.23
CA SER A 83 5.51 8.54 1.69
C SER A 83 4.13 8.13 2.15
N TYR A 84 3.78 6.88 1.93
CA TYR A 84 2.60 6.24 2.48
C TYR A 84 3.02 4.90 3.04
N LEU A 85 3.06 4.80 4.35
CA LEU A 85 3.51 3.59 5.04
C LEU A 85 2.41 3.12 5.96
N ALA A 86 2.12 1.84 5.93
CA ALA A 86 1.09 1.25 6.77
C ALA A 86 1.61 0.00 7.45
N SER A 87 0.97 -0.37 8.55
CA SER A 87 1.35 -1.58 9.27
C SER A 87 1.12 -2.81 8.39
N PRO A 88 1.88 -3.90 8.63
CA PRO A 88 1.62 -5.14 7.90
C PRO A 88 0.17 -5.62 8.07
N GLN A 89 -0.39 -5.45 9.25
CA GLN A 89 -1.79 -5.82 9.47
C GLN A 89 -2.73 -5.00 8.59
N ALA A 90 -2.46 -3.71 8.45
CA ALA A 90 -3.29 -2.86 7.61
C ALA A 90 -3.26 -3.33 6.16
N TRP A 91 -2.08 -3.66 5.64
CA TRP A 91 -1.98 -4.17 4.28
C TRP A 91 -2.73 -5.48 4.12
N ALA A 92 -2.55 -6.40 5.06
CA ALA A 92 -3.22 -7.69 5.00
C ALA A 92 -4.75 -7.53 5.01
N ALA A 93 -5.26 -6.61 5.82
CA ALA A 93 -6.69 -6.34 5.86
C ALA A 93 -7.18 -5.65 4.59
N TYR A 94 -6.41 -4.69 4.08
CA TYR A 94 -6.75 -3.97 2.86
C TYR A 94 -6.83 -4.92 1.67
N TRP A 95 -6.03 -5.97 1.67
CA TRP A 95 -5.97 -6.92 0.55
C TRP A 95 -6.94 -8.09 0.68
N GLN A 96 -7.83 -8.08 1.66
CA GLN A 96 -8.87 -9.11 1.72
C GLN A 96 -9.86 -8.91 0.58
N PRO A 97 -10.51 -9.97 0.11
CA PRO A 97 -11.51 -9.84 -0.95
C PRO A 97 -12.61 -8.84 -0.59
N MET A 98 -13.01 -8.82 0.68
CA MET A 98 -13.95 -7.84 1.20
C MET A 98 -13.34 -7.22 2.45
N PRO A 99 -12.56 -6.14 2.29
CA PRO A 99 -11.91 -5.56 3.45
C PRO A 99 -12.93 -5.10 4.49
N PRO A 100 -12.61 -5.28 5.75
CA PRO A 100 -13.51 -4.82 6.81
C PRO A 100 -13.67 -3.30 6.78
N ALA A 101 -14.79 -2.84 7.32
CA ALA A 101 -15.05 -1.41 7.41
C ALA A 101 -13.92 -0.70 8.14
N GLY A 102 -13.47 0.42 7.57
CA GLY A 102 -12.35 1.17 8.14
C GLY A 102 -10.98 0.67 7.69
N TRP A 103 -10.91 -0.48 7.03
CA TRP A 103 -9.66 -1.04 6.52
C TRP A 103 -9.66 -1.13 5.01
N HIS A 104 -10.69 -0.61 4.38
CA HIS A 104 -10.92 -0.76 2.94
C HIS A 104 -10.44 0.44 2.12
N ASP A 105 -9.90 1.46 2.77
CA ASP A 105 -9.54 2.70 2.10
C ASP A 105 -8.26 3.27 2.69
N LEU A 106 -7.38 3.75 1.82
CA LEU A 106 -6.08 4.26 2.24
C LEU A 106 -6.19 5.43 3.21
N LEU A 107 -7.15 6.33 2.99
CA LEU A 107 -7.30 7.46 3.89
C LEU A 107 -7.94 7.04 5.22
N SER A 108 -8.80 6.06 5.20
CA SER A 108 -9.37 5.53 6.44
C SER A 108 -8.28 4.92 7.31
N LEU A 109 -7.29 4.28 6.70
CA LEU A 109 -6.17 3.73 7.44
C LEU A 109 -5.36 4.81 8.14
N THR A 110 -5.21 5.98 7.51
CA THR A 110 -4.51 7.08 8.18
C THR A 110 -5.32 7.59 9.38
N LYS A 111 -6.63 7.65 9.25
CA LYS A 111 -7.47 8.08 10.37
C LYS A 111 -7.41 7.11 11.53
N ARG A 112 -7.23 5.83 11.26
CA ARG A 112 -7.10 4.83 12.32
C ARG A 112 -5.73 4.82 12.97
N GLY A 113 -4.76 5.55 12.42
CA GLY A 113 -3.40 5.48 12.91
C GLY A 113 -2.62 4.27 12.42
N GLU A 114 -3.18 3.52 11.48
CA GLU A 114 -2.51 2.35 10.92
C GLU A 114 -1.60 2.71 9.76
N ALA A 115 -1.75 3.90 9.21
CA ALA A 115 -0.92 4.37 8.10
C ALA A 115 -0.50 5.81 8.34
N THR A 116 0.64 6.18 7.78
CA THR A 116 1.15 7.54 7.83
C THR A 116 1.42 8.02 6.41
N LEU A 117 0.85 9.18 6.10
CA LEU A 117 1.04 9.85 4.82
C LEU A 117 1.76 11.15 5.09
N SER A 118 2.94 11.35 4.49
CA SER A 118 3.74 12.55 4.75
C SER A 118 4.47 13.00 3.50
N GLY A 119 5.01 14.23 3.56
CA GLY A 119 5.73 14.84 2.45
C GLY A 119 4.82 15.71 1.61
N ASP A 120 5.15 15.84 0.32
CA ASP A 120 4.32 16.59 -0.62
C ASP A 120 3.14 15.72 -1.05
N LEU A 121 1.98 16.00 -0.51
CA LEU A 121 0.81 15.15 -0.70
C LEU A 121 0.12 15.35 -2.03
N HIS A 122 0.46 16.41 -2.77
CA HIS A 122 -0.27 16.72 -3.99
C HIS A 122 -0.28 15.57 -5.01
N PRO A 123 0.85 14.94 -5.34
CA PRO A 123 0.79 13.85 -6.32
C PRO A 123 -0.08 12.69 -5.86
N PHE A 124 -0.05 12.40 -4.57
CA PHE A 124 -0.86 11.31 -4.02
C PHE A 124 -2.34 11.63 -4.12
N ILE A 125 -2.74 12.81 -3.68
CA ILE A 125 -4.16 13.20 -3.67
C ILE A 125 -4.67 13.39 -5.10
N ALA A 126 -3.86 13.99 -5.97
CA ALA A 126 -4.29 14.21 -7.35
C ALA A 126 -4.51 12.91 -8.10
N HIS A 127 -3.84 11.83 -7.70
CA HIS A 127 -3.96 10.53 -8.34
C HIS A 127 -4.44 9.46 -7.35
N LEU A 128 -5.31 9.87 -6.43
CA LEU A 128 -5.72 9.01 -5.32
C LEU A 128 -6.32 7.69 -5.78
N GLN A 129 -7.21 7.73 -6.78
CA GLN A 129 -7.83 6.50 -7.24
C GLN A 129 -6.81 5.55 -7.86
N TYR A 130 -5.84 6.10 -8.58
CA TYR A 130 -4.75 5.29 -9.13
C TYR A 130 -4.00 4.58 -8.00
N PHE A 131 -3.64 5.31 -6.95
CA PHE A 131 -2.92 4.70 -5.84
C PHE A 131 -3.76 3.68 -5.10
N LYS A 132 -5.04 3.96 -4.92
CA LYS A 132 -5.93 2.98 -4.29
C LYS A 132 -5.96 1.67 -5.07
N ASP A 133 -6.05 1.77 -6.39
CA ASP A 133 -6.16 0.59 -7.23
C ASP A 133 -4.84 -0.15 -7.36
N VAL A 134 -3.74 0.57 -7.51
CA VAL A 134 -2.41 -0.05 -7.60
C VAL A 134 -2.06 -0.76 -6.31
N LEU A 135 -2.29 -0.10 -5.18
CA LEU A 135 -1.95 -0.69 -3.89
C LEU A 135 -2.91 -1.80 -3.47
N ALA A 136 -4.02 -1.96 -4.19
CA ALA A 136 -4.95 -3.06 -3.98
C ALA A 136 -4.69 -4.26 -4.90
N LEU A 137 -3.68 -4.20 -5.75
CA LEU A 137 -3.41 -5.30 -6.68
C LEU A 137 -3.23 -6.65 -6.00
N PRO A 138 -2.54 -6.77 -4.86
CA PRO A 138 -2.45 -8.07 -4.20
C PRO A 138 -3.81 -8.68 -3.86
N ARG A 139 -4.81 -7.86 -3.57
CA ARG A 139 -6.16 -8.37 -3.33
C ARG A 139 -6.70 -9.13 -4.55
N ARG A 140 -6.47 -8.56 -5.72
CA ARG A 140 -6.97 -9.14 -6.97
C ARG A 140 -6.19 -10.37 -7.39
N HIS A 141 -5.03 -10.59 -6.80
CA HIS A 141 -4.16 -11.71 -7.12
C HIS A 141 -4.03 -12.71 -5.97
N GLY A 142 -5.04 -12.70 -5.08
CA GLY A 142 -5.25 -13.79 -4.15
C GLY A 142 -4.54 -13.72 -2.82
N PHE A 143 -4.02 -12.56 -2.44
CA PHE A 143 -3.36 -12.46 -1.15
C PHE A 143 -4.32 -12.84 -0.02
N GLY A 144 -3.84 -13.70 0.88
CA GLY A 144 -4.53 -14.00 2.12
C GLY A 144 -5.85 -14.71 1.97
N GLY A 145 -6.39 -14.75 0.77
CA GLY A 145 -7.67 -15.39 0.56
C GLY A 145 -7.55 -16.69 -0.14
N ALA A 146 -6.41 -16.96 -0.65
CA ALA A 146 -6.25 -18.10 -1.52
C ALA A 146 -5.96 -19.35 -0.77
N ALA A 147 -6.03 -19.31 0.47
CA ALA A 147 -5.66 -20.46 1.24
C ALA A 147 -5.95 -21.76 0.52
#